data_a9492c3f25968c18f7771d442df9a54d
#
_entry.id   a9492c3f25968c18f7771d442df9a54d
#
_cell.length_a   1.000
_cell.length_b   1.000
_cell.length_c   1.000
_cell.angle_alpha   90.00
_cell.angle_beta   90.00
_cell.angle_gamma   90.00
#
_symmetry.space_group_name_H-M   'P 1'
#
loop_
_entity.id
_entity.type
_entity.pdbx_description
1 polymer ?
#
loop_
_entity_poly.entity_id
_entity_poly.type
_entity_poly.pdbx_seq_one_letter_code
_entity_poly.pdbx_strand_id
1 'polypeptide(L)'
;MKHYDFHPLVGVGLRTPHLDFFQQQRPELSWLEIHSENYFQPNAAERKYLHTLREQYQISCHGIGLSLGSIERVSQVHLAQLKALIDAIDPMFVSDHLSWSENGGHYFNDLLPLPYTEEALNVFTRNVLEVQDYLQREILIENPSSYVKFQHSTISEWEFLTEVQQRTSCRLLLDLNNVHVSAFNHGFDCNTYLSAIPANKVDEIHLAGFTIKQLDKGEIWIDTHSRPVSTEVWKLYQHWVEQYGPRHTLIEWDLDIPAPEVLLAEAEKASLLLSQITTPLSATRKAS
;
A
#
# COMPACT_ATOMS: atom_id res chain seq x y z
N MET A 1 -16.16 -19.12 17.68
CA MET A 1 -15.39 -18.16 16.89
C MET A 1 -13.94 -18.27 17.29
N LYS A 2 -12.98 -18.32 16.37
CA LYS A 2 -11.55 -18.27 16.71
C LYS A 2 -11.29 -16.89 17.30
N HIS A 3 -10.69 -16.83 18.48
CA HIS A 3 -10.25 -15.55 19.07
C HIS A 3 -8.89 -15.24 18.45
N TYR A 4 -8.77 -14.09 17.79
CA TYR A 4 -7.53 -13.58 17.24
C TYR A 4 -7.01 -12.47 18.17
N ASP A 5 -5.72 -12.48 18.45
CA ASP A 5 -5.02 -11.43 19.19
C ASP A 5 -4.10 -10.69 18.20
N PHE A 6 -4.60 -9.58 17.64
CA PHE A 6 -3.88 -8.84 16.62
C PHE A 6 -2.97 -7.76 17.22
N HIS A 7 -1.75 -7.67 16.69
CA HIS A 7 -0.87 -6.55 16.99
C HIS A 7 -1.50 -5.24 16.51
N PRO A 8 -1.47 -4.14 17.29
CA PRO A 8 -2.16 -2.88 16.94
C PRO A 8 -1.77 -2.27 15.60
N LEU A 9 -0.58 -2.59 15.08
CA LEU A 9 -0.11 -2.10 13.80
C LEU A 9 -0.60 -2.93 12.60
N VAL A 10 -1.33 -4.04 12.81
CA VAL A 10 -1.78 -4.90 11.71
C VAL A 10 -3.22 -4.56 11.32
N GLY A 11 -3.43 -4.36 10.03
CA GLY A 11 -4.71 -4.14 9.40
C GLY A 11 -4.94 -5.04 8.19
N VAL A 12 -6.11 -4.94 7.60
CA VAL A 12 -6.47 -5.65 6.37
C VAL A 12 -7.22 -4.75 5.40
N GLY A 13 -7.08 -5.03 4.11
CA GLY A 13 -7.86 -4.39 3.06
C GLY A 13 -9.34 -4.75 3.18
N LEU A 14 -10.20 -3.76 3.35
CA LEU A 14 -11.65 -3.93 3.39
C LEU A 14 -12.19 -3.92 1.95
N ARG A 15 -12.75 -5.02 1.52
CA ARG A 15 -13.38 -5.16 0.19
C ARG A 15 -14.87 -5.45 0.35
N THR A 16 -15.67 -5.07 -0.64
CA THR A 16 -17.15 -5.18 -0.59
C THR A 16 -17.67 -6.52 -0.08
N PRO A 17 -17.13 -7.69 -0.48
CA PRO A 17 -17.62 -8.98 0.05
C PRO A 17 -17.43 -9.18 1.56
N HIS A 18 -16.56 -8.39 2.19
CA HIS A 18 -16.27 -8.50 3.62
C HIS A 18 -17.06 -7.52 4.50
N LEU A 19 -17.77 -6.54 3.91
CA LEU A 19 -18.45 -5.47 4.67
C LEU A 19 -19.39 -6.01 5.74
N ASP A 20 -20.27 -6.94 5.39
CA ASP A 20 -21.23 -7.52 6.33
C ASP A 20 -20.56 -8.29 7.46
N PHE A 21 -19.46 -9.00 7.14
CA PHE A 21 -18.69 -9.72 8.15
C PHE A 21 -18.07 -8.76 9.17
N PHE A 22 -17.39 -7.71 8.72
CA PHE A 22 -16.76 -6.74 9.63
C PHE A 22 -17.79 -5.98 10.44
N GLN A 23 -18.94 -5.67 9.89
CA GLN A 23 -20.02 -5.02 10.62
C GLN A 23 -20.66 -5.90 11.70
N GLN A 24 -20.86 -7.19 11.42
CA GLN A 24 -21.57 -8.10 12.30
C GLN A 24 -20.65 -8.78 13.33
N GLN A 25 -19.48 -9.24 12.89
CA GLN A 25 -18.56 -10.03 13.71
C GLN A 25 -17.53 -9.18 14.47
N ARG A 26 -17.23 -7.98 13.95
CA ARG A 26 -16.34 -6.99 14.57
C ARG A 26 -15.03 -7.59 15.11
N PRO A 27 -14.21 -8.24 14.26
CA PRO A 27 -12.92 -8.79 14.73
C PRO A 27 -12.06 -7.70 15.36
N GLU A 28 -11.23 -8.06 16.34
CA GLU A 28 -10.42 -7.14 17.16
C GLU A 28 -9.17 -6.60 16.41
N LEU A 29 -9.33 -6.19 15.14
CA LEU A 29 -8.32 -5.42 14.41
C LEU A 29 -8.35 -3.95 14.84
N SER A 30 -7.21 -3.26 14.70
CA SER A 30 -7.13 -1.83 15.01
C SER A 30 -7.53 -0.94 13.83
N TRP A 31 -7.32 -1.38 12.61
CA TRP A 31 -7.55 -0.57 11.42
C TRP A 31 -7.87 -1.37 10.17
N LEU A 32 -8.50 -0.70 9.22
CA LEU A 32 -8.90 -1.22 7.92
C LEU A 32 -8.48 -0.24 6.84
N GLU A 33 -8.16 -0.76 5.66
CA GLU A 33 -7.92 0.08 4.49
C GLU A 33 -9.04 -0.05 3.48
N ILE A 34 -9.40 1.06 2.86
CA ILE A 34 -10.39 1.14 1.79
C ILE A 34 -9.78 1.70 0.51
N HIS A 35 -10.29 1.27 -0.64
CA HIS A 35 -10.07 2.00 -1.89
C HIS A 35 -10.95 3.25 -1.89
N SER A 36 -10.32 4.42 -1.90
CA SER A 36 -10.98 5.72 -1.74
C SER A 36 -12.12 5.94 -2.74
N GLU A 37 -11.88 5.58 -4.00
CA GLU A 37 -12.79 5.82 -5.12
C GLU A 37 -14.12 5.09 -4.97
N ASN A 38 -14.15 3.94 -4.29
CA ASN A 38 -15.39 3.19 -4.01
C ASN A 38 -16.34 3.96 -3.09
N TYR A 39 -15.84 4.97 -2.37
CA TYR A 39 -16.58 5.74 -1.37
C TYR A 39 -16.83 7.20 -1.77
N PHE A 40 -16.51 7.61 -2.98
CA PHE A 40 -16.71 8.99 -3.44
C PHE A 40 -18.18 9.39 -3.54
N GLN A 41 -19.05 8.45 -3.87
CA GLN A 41 -20.48 8.72 -3.99
C GLN A 41 -21.13 8.86 -2.60
N PRO A 42 -21.71 10.05 -2.25
CA PRO A 42 -22.21 10.31 -0.89
C PRO A 42 -23.35 9.39 -0.43
N ASN A 43 -24.11 8.87 -1.40
CA ASN A 43 -25.29 8.04 -1.16
C ASN A 43 -25.04 6.54 -1.37
N ALA A 44 -23.81 6.12 -1.64
CA ALA A 44 -23.48 4.71 -1.76
C ALA A 44 -23.78 3.97 -0.45
N ALA A 45 -24.30 2.76 -0.56
CA ALA A 45 -24.59 1.92 0.62
C ALA A 45 -23.31 1.69 1.42
N GLU A 46 -22.18 1.49 0.74
CA GLU A 46 -20.86 1.30 1.29
C GLU A 46 -20.45 2.44 2.23
N ARG A 47 -20.78 3.69 1.90
CA ARG A 47 -20.46 4.85 2.73
C ARG A 47 -21.18 4.85 4.07
N LYS A 48 -22.38 4.29 4.15
CA LYS A 48 -23.10 4.12 5.42
C LYS A 48 -22.42 3.09 6.31
N TYR A 49 -21.93 2.00 5.73
CA TYR A 49 -21.13 1.00 6.45
C TYR A 49 -19.85 1.61 6.99
N LEU A 50 -19.17 2.43 6.20
CA LEU A 50 -17.92 3.06 6.58
C LEU A 50 -18.04 3.92 7.84
N HIS A 51 -19.12 4.72 7.97
CA HIS A 51 -19.36 5.49 9.19
C HIS A 51 -19.51 4.60 10.44
N THR A 52 -20.21 3.47 10.32
CA THR A 52 -20.36 2.52 11.43
C THR A 52 -19.03 1.82 11.77
N LEU A 53 -18.25 1.45 10.75
CA LEU A 53 -16.95 0.81 10.95
C LEU A 53 -15.92 1.78 11.56
N ARG A 54 -15.98 3.07 11.21
CA ARG A 54 -15.10 4.11 11.75
C ARG A 54 -15.24 4.30 13.27
N GLU A 55 -16.38 3.92 13.85
CA GLU A 55 -16.57 3.95 15.32
C GLU A 55 -15.69 2.92 16.04
N GLN A 56 -15.24 1.87 15.35
CA GLN A 56 -14.47 0.77 15.91
C GLN A 56 -13.05 0.69 15.37
N TYR A 57 -12.87 0.97 14.07
CA TYR A 57 -11.60 0.84 13.35
C TYR A 57 -11.07 2.20 12.93
N GLN A 58 -9.77 2.37 13.01
CA GLN A 58 -9.14 3.43 12.23
C GLN A 58 -9.21 3.06 10.74
N ILE A 59 -9.28 4.06 9.88
CA ILE A 59 -9.39 3.84 8.43
C ILE A 59 -8.17 4.44 7.73
N SER A 60 -7.54 3.68 6.83
CA SER A 60 -6.62 4.18 5.81
C SER A 60 -7.38 4.33 4.50
N CYS A 61 -7.12 5.40 3.77
CA CYS A 61 -7.65 5.71 2.44
C CYS A 61 -6.57 5.47 1.40
N HIS A 62 -6.66 4.40 0.64
CA HIS A 62 -5.74 4.10 -0.44
C HIS A 62 -6.38 4.46 -1.79
N GLY A 63 -5.69 5.26 -2.60
CA GLY A 63 -6.17 5.76 -3.89
C GLY A 63 -5.49 5.06 -5.06
N ILE A 64 -6.24 4.94 -6.16
CA ILE A 64 -5.75 4.40 -7.44
C ILE A 64 -5.94 5.39 -8.59
N GLY A 65 -6.47 6.57 -8.32
CA GLY A 65 -6.98 7.46 -9.34
C GLY A 65 -6.43 8.88 -9.36
N LEU A 66 -5.53 9.27 -8.48
CA LEU A 66 -4.90 10.60 -8.53
C LEU A 66 -4.01 10.78 -9.77
N SER A 67 -3.49 9.68 -10.31
CA SER A 67 -2.67 9.70 -11.53
C SER A 67 -1.50 10.69 -11.43
N LEU A 68 -0.76 10.62 -10.32
CA LEU A 68 0.27 11.59 -9.94
C LEU A 68 1.39 11.75 -10.98
N GLY A 69 1.59 10.72 -11.81
CA GLY A 69 2.58 10.73 -12.91
C GLY A 69 2.09 11.38 -14.20
N SER A 70 0.82 11.77 -14.30
CA SER A 70 0.30 12.46 -15.50
C SER A 70 0.94 13.83 -15.69
N ILE A 71 1.18 14.18 -16.97
CA ILE A 71 1.72 15.49 -17.31
C ILE A 71 0.72 16.63 -17.01
N GLU A 72 -0.56 16.32 -17.08
CA GLU A 72 -1.65 17.20 -16.71
C GLU A 72 -1.65 17.43 -15.20
N ARG A 73 -2.40 18.41 -14.75
CA ARG A 73 -2.68 18.65 -13.35
C ARG A 73 -3.63 17.59 -12.82
N VAL A 74 -3.50 17.30 -11.53
CA VAL A 74 -4.42 16.38 -10.84
C VAL A 74 -5.87 16.87 -10.99
N SER A 75 -6.79 15.94 -11.25
CA SER A 75 -8.20 16.24 -11.44
C SER A 75 -8.79 16.94 -10.21
N GLN A 76 -9.26 18.18 -10.38
CA GLN A 76 -9.89 18.94 -9.29
C GLN A 76 -11.19 18.30 -8.81
N VAL A 77 -11.89 17.57 -9.70
CA VAL A 77 -13.09 16.81 -9.33
C VAL A 77 -12.72 15.65 -8.42
N HIS A 78 -11.67 14.89 -8.77
CA HIS A 78 -11.15 13.80 -7.95
C HIS A 78 -10.67 14.30 -6.58
N LEU A 79 -9.87 15.37 -6.56
CA LEU A 79 -9.40 15.98 -5.30
C LEU A 79 -10.55 16.43 -4.40
N ALA A 80 -11.59 17.04 -4.95
CA ALA A 80 -12.76 17.47 -4.18
C ALA A 80 -13.53 16.27 -3.59
N GLN A 81 -13.65 15.15 -4.33
CA GLN A 81 -14.29 13.94 -3.84
C GLN A 81 -13.45 13.27 -2.74
N LEU A 82 -12.14 13.17 -2.95
CA LEU A 82 -11.21 12.64 -1.94
C LEU A 82 -11.23 13.49 -0.68
N LYS A 83 -11.16 14.82 -0.82
CA LYS A 83 -11.25 15.76 0.32
C LYS A 83 -12.54 15.58 1.11
N ALA A 84 -13.69 15.46 0.40
CA ALA A 84 -14.97 15.25 1.05
C ALA A 84 -15.07 13.88 1.78
N LEU A 85 -14.38 12.85 1.29
CA LEU A 85 -14.26 11.59 1.99
C LEU A 85 -13.38 11.74 3.24
N ILE A 86 -12.19 12.33 3.10
CA ILE A 86 -11.25 12.57 4.20
C ILE A 86 -11.91 13.37 5.32
N ASP A 87 -12.62 14.45 5.00
CA ASP A 87 -13.31 15.29 5.99
C ASP A 87 -14.44 14.54 6.71
N ALA A 88 -15.03 13.54 6.06
CA ALA A 88 -16.13 12.76 6.65
C ALA A 88 -15.65 11.66 7.61
N ILE A 89 -14.47 11.08 7.38
CA ILE A 89 -14.01 9.90 8.13
C ILE A 89 -12.71 10.11 8.90
N ASP A 90 -11.99 11.21 8.65
CA ASP A 90 -10.70 11.53 9.28
C ASP A 90 -9.76 10.31 9.28
N PRO A 91 -9.27 9.86 8.11
CA PRO A 91 -8.46 8.65 7.99
C PRO A 91 -7.08 8.84 8.61
N MET A 92 -6.49 7.75 9.10
CA MET A 92 -5.12 7.76 9.63
C MET A 92 -4.09 8.04 8.54
N PHE A 93 -4.25 7.44 7.36
CA PHE A 93 -3.41 7.63 6.19
C PHE A 93 -4.26 7.95 4.96
N VAL A 94 -3.61 8.60 4.00
CA VAL A 94 -4.10 8.76 2.62
C VAL A 94 -2.92 8.44 1.73
N SER A 95 -3.07 7.50 0.83
CA SER A 95 -2.00 7.02 -0.06
C SER A 95 -2.45 6.97 -1.52
N ASP A 96 -1.49 7.02 -2.43
CA ASP A 96 -1.67 6.75 -3.86
C ASP A 96 -0.33 6.30 -4.46
N HIS A 97 -0.32 5.86 -5.71
CA HIS A 97 0.79 5.15 -6.34
C HIS A 97 1.78 6.06 -7.09
N LEU A 98 3.02 5.59 -7.19
CA LEU A 98 4.03 6.13 -8.11
C LEU A 98 3.72 5.68 -9.54
N SER A 99 2.61 6.16 -10.09
CA SER A 99 2.07 5.72 -11.37
C SER A 99 1.29 6.84 -12.08
N TRP A 100 0.80 6.54 -13.28
CA TRP A 100 -0.22 7.34 -13.96
C TRP A 100 -1.31 6.42 -14.52
N SER A 101 -2.55 6.91 -14.57
CA SER A 101 -3.73 6.19 -15.06
C SER A 101 -4.63 7.06 -15.95
N GLU A 102 -4.27 8.33 -16.16
CA GLU A 102 -5.02 9.26 -16.99
C GLU A 102 -4.07 10.10 -17.86
N ASN A 103 -4.46 10.30 -19.12
CA ASN A 103 -3.78 11.23 -20.03
C ASN A 103 -4.77 11.77 -21.06
N GLY A 104 -4.86 13.11 -21.17
CA GLY A 104 -5.72 13.79 -22.16
C GLY A 104 -7.21 13.44 -22.02
N GLY A 105 -7.70 13.20 -20.81
CA GLY A 105 -9.09 12.80 -20.53
C GLY A 105 -9.39 11.32 -20.82
N HIS A 106 -8.39 10.51 -21.13
CA HIS A 106 -8.49 9.07 -21.29
C HIS A 106 -8.03 8.38 -20.02
N TYR A 107 -8.90 7.61 -19.40
CA TYR A 107 -8.62 6.82 -18.21
C TYR A 107 -8.24 5.39 -18.58
N PHE A 108 -7.20 4.87 -17.96
CA PHE A 108 -6.75 3.50 -18.07
C PHE A 108 -7.12 2.77 -16.77
N ASN A 109 -7.66 1.57 -16.90
CA ASN A 109 -7.97 0.73 -15.72
C ASN A 109 -6.72 -0.03 -15.25
N ASP A 110 -5.61 0.67 -15.15
CA ASP A 110 -4.32 0.11 -14.76
C ASP A 110 -3.42 1.22 -14.20
N LEU A 111 -2.47 0.83 -13.36
CA LEU A 111 -1.42 1.68 -12.83
C LEU A 111 -0.20 1.60 -13.76
N LEU A 112 -0.04 2.60 -14.62
CA LEU A 112 1.00 2.60 -15.64
C LEU A 112 2.32 3.15 -15.09
N PRO A 113 3.47 2.51 -15.44
CA PRO A 113 4.78 2.91 -14.96
C PRO A 113 5.23 4.23 -15.60
N LEU A 114 6.17 4.91 -14.93
CA LEU A 114 6.81 6.14 -15.38
C LEU A 114 8.16 5.89 -16.03
N PRO A 115 8.59 6.71 -17.00
CA PRO A 115 10.01 6.82 -17.31
C PRO A 115 10.70 7.56 -16.17
N TYR A 116 11.58 6.90 -15.44
CA TYR A 116 12.29 7.50 -14.29
C TYR A 116 13.39 8.45 -14.80
N THR A 117 12.98 9.68 -15.14
CA THR A 117 13.81 10.79 -15.62
C THR A 117 13.60 12.01 -14.74
N GLU A 118 14.48 13.02 -14.88
CA GLU A 118 14.31 14.28 -14.13
C GLU A 118 13.03 15.03 -14.53
N GLU A 119 12.61 14.96 -15.79
CA GLU A 119 11.35 15.56 -16.24
C GLU A 119 10.15 14.91 -15.55
N ALA A 120 10.08 13.57 -15.54
CA ALA A 120 9.01 12.85 -14.87
C ALA A 120 9.03 13.10 -13.35
N LEU A 121 10.21 13.19 -12.75
CA LEU A 121 10.38 13.52 -11.33
C LEU A 121 9.82 14.91 -11.01
N ASN A 122 10.08 15.89 -11.85
CA ASN A 122 9.54 17.24 -11.65
C ASN A 122 8.02 17.29 -11.81
N VAL A 123 7.45 16.54 -12.76
CA VAL A 123 5.99 16.41 -12.93
C VAL A 123 5.37 15.76 -11.71
N PHE A 124 5.90 14.61 -11.30
CA PHE A 124 5.39 13.85 -10.16
C PHE A 124 5.45 14.66 -8.85
N THR A 125 6.61 15.27 -8.59
CA THR A 125 6.82 16.13 -7.41
C THR A 125 5.82 17.30 -7.37
N ARG A 126 5.59 17.97 -8.48
CA ARG A 126 4.61 19.06 -8.60
C ARG A 126 3.20 18.55 -8.24
N ASN A 127 2.80 17.41 -8.77
CA ASN A 127 1.47 16.85 -8.53
C ASN A 127 1.29 16.41 -7.07
N VAL A 128 2.30 15.78 -6.45
CA VAL A 128 2.27 15.43 -5.02
C VAL A 128 2.12 16.68 -4.14
N LEU A 129 2.90 17.74 -4.42
CA LEU A 129 2.79 19.00 -3.66
C LEU A 129 1.40 19.63 -3.82
N GLU A 130 0.83 19.62 -5.03
CA GLU A 130 -0.52 20.14 -5.28
C GLU A 130 -1.58 19.37 -4.47
N VAL A 131 -1.48 18.02 -4.43
CA VAL A 131 -2.38 17.18 -3.65
C VAL A 131 -2.25 17.46 -2.15
N GLN A 132 -1.03 17.49 -1.62
CA GLN A 132 -0.78 17.76 -0.21
C GLN A 132 -1.27 19.16 0.21
N ASP A 133 -1.04 20.17 -0.64
CA ASP A 133 -1.53 21.53 -0.41
C ASP A 133 -3.08 21.58 -0.43
N TYR A 134 -3.72 20.90 -1.38
CA TYR A 134 -5.19 20.86 -1.44
C TYR A 134 -5.80 20.12 -0.24
N LEU A 135 -5.23 18.98 0.14
CA LEU A 135 -5.73 18.15 1.24
C LEU A 135 -5.32 18.69 2.62
N GLN A 136 -4.33 19.59 2.70
CA GLN A 136 -3.72 20.12 3.93
C GLN A 136 -3.16 19.01 4.83
N ARG A 137 -2.56 17.98 4.21
CA ARG A 137 -1.91 16.86 4.90
C ARG A 137 -0.85 16.20 4.04
N GLU A 138 0.10 15.52 4.68
CA GLU A 138 1.01 14.60 3.99
C GLU A 138 0.22 13.41 3.46
N ILE A 139 0.64 12.90 2.28
CA ILE A 139 0.16 11.63 1.72
C ILE A 139 1.30 10.62 1.68
N LEU A 140 0.94 9.35 1.57
CA LEU A 140 1.90 8.28 1.36
C LEU A 140 1.98 7.98 -0.14
N ILE A 141 3.19 7.76 -0.65
CA ILE A 141 3.42 7.32 -2.03
C ILE A 141 3.88 5.88 -2.00
N GLU A 142 3.18 5.05 -2.77
CA GLU A 142 3.46 3.63 -2.90
C GLU A 142 4.34 3.32 -4.09
N ASN A 143 5.29 2.40 -3.93
CA ASN A 143 6.05 1.80 -5.02
C ASN A 143 5.19 0.82 -5.81
N PRO A 144 5.04 1.00 -7.13
CA PRO A 144 4.21 0.12 -7.95
C PRO A 144 4.92 -1.20 -8.27
N SER A 145 4.15 -2.21 -8.65
CA SER A 145 4.69 -3.33 -9.42
C SER A 145 4.94 -2.91 -10.87
N SER A 146 5.97 -3.49 -11.50
CA SER A 146 6.42 -3.02 -12.81
C SER A 146 6.70 -4.18 -13.77
N TYR A 147 6.19 -4.03 -15.01
CA TYR A 147 6.30 -5.03 -16.10
C TYR A 147 7.04 -4.49 -17.30
N VAL A 148 7.20 -3.17 -17.37
CA VAL A 148 7.80 -2.46 -18.50
C VAL A 148 8.90 -1.54 -18.00
N LYS A 149 10.03 -1.54 -18.69
CA LYS A 149 11.16 -0.67 -18.42
C LYS A 149 11.36 0.31 -19.59
N PHE A 150 11.36 1.59 -19.28
CA PHE A 150 11.61 2.61 -20.29
C PHE A 150 13.12 2.73 -20.55
N GLN A 151 13.52 2.70 -21.83
CA GLN A 151 14.92 2.83 -22.23
C GLN A 151 15.53 4.19 -21.85
N HIS A 152 14.69 5.19 -21.66
CA HIS A 152 15.10 6.56 -21.32
C HIS A 152 15.19 6.80 -19.80
N SER A 153 14.86 5.81 -18.97
CA SER A 153 15.03 5.94 -17.52
C SER A 153 16.52 6.07 -17.19
N THR A 154 16.85 7.14 -16.49
CA THR A 154 18.23 7.46 -16.07
C THR A 154 18.41 7.35 -14.56
N ILE A 155 17.31 7.19 -13.82
CA ILE A 155 17.23 7.07 -12.37
C ILE A 155 16.63 5.71 -12.06
N SER A 156 17.08 5.02 -11.01
CA SER A 156 16.41 3.81 -10.54
C SER A 156 15.09 4.15 -9.84
N GLU A 157 14.14 3.21 -9.79
CA GLU A 157 12.84 3.44 -9.15
C GLU A 157 12.99 3.86 -7.67
N TRP A 158 13.86 3.19 -6.91
CA TRP A 158 14.09 3.51 -5.50
C TRP A 158 14.75 4.88 -5.28
N GLU A 159 15.65 5.30 -6.19
CA GLU A 159 16.21 6.66 -6.18
C GLU A 159 15.13 7.68 -6.52
N PHE A 160 14.29 7.41 -7.54
CA PHE A 160 13.19 8.28 -7.92
C PHE A 160 12.19 8.47 -6.76
N LEU A 161 11.77 7.39 -6.12
CA LEU A 161 10.86 7.44 -4.98
C LEU A 161 11.48 8.21 -3.78
N THR A 162 12.77 8.00 -3.52
CA THR A 162 13.50 8.72 -2.48
C THR A 162 13.59 10.22 -2.79
N GLU A 163 13.86 10.59 -4.03
CA GLU A 163 13.88 11.99 -4.48
C GLU A 163 12.50 12.64 -4.38
N VAL A 164 11.42 11.94 -4.77
CA VAL A 164 10.05 12.42 -4.55
C VAL A 164 9.83 12.73 -3.07
N GLN A 165 10.18 11.79 -2.20
CA GLN A 165 10.03 11.97 -0.76
C GLN A 165 10.82 13.18 -0.24
N GLN A 166 12.06 13.37 -0.68
CA GLN A 166 12.89 14.49 -0.26
C GLN A 166 12.35 15.85 -0.73
N ARG A 167 11.85 15.92 -1.97
CA ARG A 167 11.35 17.17 -2.58
C ARG A 167 9.96 17.56 -2.06
N THR A 168 9.16 16.61 -1.62
CA THR A 168 7.75 16.85 -1.25
C THR A 168 7.47 16.69 0.25
N SER A 169 8.38 16.08 0.99
CA SER A 169 8.18 15.64 2.36
C SER A 169 7.04 14.63 2.54
N CYS A 170 6.53 14.02 1.47
CA CYS A 170 5.53 12.97 1.57
C CYS A 170 6.03 11.79 2.40
N ARG A 171 5.14 10.94 2.84
CA ARG A 171 5.48 9.68 3.50
C ARG A 171 5.52 8.56 2.45
N LEU A 172 5.93 7.38 2.85
CA LEU A 172 6.03 6.23 1.96
C LEU A 172 5.15 5.09 2.47
N LEU A 173 4.43 4.49 1.54
CA LEU A 173 3.86 3.16 1.66
C LEU A 173 4.80 2.22 0.89
N LEU A 174 5.31 1.21 1.57
CA LEU A 174 6.23 0.24 0.98
C LEU A 174 5.50 -1.09 0.76
N ASP A 175 5.16 -1.39 -0.48
CA ASP A 175 4.66 -2.71 -0.84
C ASP A 175 5.82 -3.66 -1.14
N LEU A 176 5.95 -4.69 -0.30
CA LEU A 176 7.02 -5.70 -0.41
C LEU A 176 6.73 -6.75 -1.49
N ASN A 177 5.46 -6.98 -1.83
CA ASN A 177 5.09 -7.82 -2.95
C ASN A 177 5.46 -7.15 -4.28
N ASN A 178 5.22 -5.84 -4.41
CA ASN A 178 5.59 -5.05 -5.58
C ASN A 178 7.11 -5.02 -5.79
N VAL A 179 7.88 -4.86 -4.71
CA VAL A 179 9.35 -5.00 -4.78
C VAL A 179 9.74 -6.39 -5.28
N HIS A 180 9.13 -7.46 -4.74
CA HIS A 180 9.45 -8.84 -5.08
C HIS A 180 9.10 -9.17 -6.54
N VAL A 181 7.92 -8.79 -6.99
CA VAL A 181 7.45 -8.95 -8.38
C VAL A 181 8.34 -8.18 -9.35
N SER A 182 8.60 -6.92 -9.07
CA SER A 182 9.46 -6.06 -9.90
C SER A 182 10.91 -6.55 -9.95
N ALA A 183 11.45 -7.03 -8.82
CA ALA A 183 12.79 -7.59 -8.75
C ALA A 183 12.95 -8.79 -9.67
N PHE A 184 11.98 -9.70 -9.71
CA PHE A 184 11.98 -10.82 -10.64
C PHE A 184 11.88 -10.34 -12.10
N ASN A 185 10.89 -9.50 -12.42
CA ASN A 185 10.61 -9.07 -13.78
C ASN A 185 11.75 -8.26 -14.41
N HIS A 186 12.50 -7.52 -13.60
CA HIS A 186 13.57 -6.62 -14.06
C HIS A 186 14.99 -7.07 -13.70
N GLY A 187 15.16 -8.14 -12.92
CA GLY A 187 16.44 -8.73 -12.58
C GLY A 187 17.30 -7.89 -11.62
N PHE A 188 16.68 -7.26 -10.63
CA PHE A 188 17.42 -6.58 -9.55
C PHE A 188 17.28 -7.32 -8.21
N ASP A 189 18.12 -6.98 -7.24
CA ASP A 189 18.06 -7.56 -5.90
C ASP A 189 17.14 -6.75 -4.98
N CYS A 190 16.18 -7.43 -4.32
CA CYS A 190 15.25 -6.80 -3.38
C CYS A 190 15.98 -6.03 -2.26
N ASN A 191 17.11 -6.56 -1.73
CA ASN A 191 17.83 -5.88 -0.66
C ASN A 191 18.46 -4.57 -1.13
N THR A 192 18.89 -4.49 -2.39
CA THR A 192 19.35 -3.24 -2.99
C THR A 192 18.25 -2.18 -2.97
N TYR A 193 17.04 -2.57 -3.37
CA TYR A 193 15.87 -1.69 -3.32
C TYR A 193 15.57 -1.25 -1.88
N LEU A 194 15.38 -2.21 -0.98
CA LEU A 194 14.95 -1.96 0.39
C LEU A 194 15.95 -1.11 1.18
N SER A 195 17.26 -1.31 0.96
CA SER A 195 18.31 -0.53 1.65
C SER A 195 18.39 0.92 1.19
N ALA A 196 17.90 1.23 -0.01
CA ALA A 196 17.86 2.59 -0.54
C ALA A 196 16.65 3.40 -0.06
N ILE A 197 15.59 2.74 0.40
CA ILE A 197 14.39 3.41 0.91
C ILE A 197 14.66 4.04 2.29
N PRO A 198 14.32 5.32 2.52
CA PRO A 198 14.48 5.97 3.81
C PRO A 198 13.48 5.40 4.83
N ALA A 199 13.90 4.39 5.58
CA ALA A 199 13.05 3.61 6.47
C ALA A 199 12.27 4.44 7.52
N ASN A 200 12.82 5.59 7.94
CA ASN A 200 12.15 6.52 8.86
C ASN A 200 11.02 7.33 8.17
N LYS A 201 10.84 7.17 6.86
CA LYS A 201 9.79 7.81 6.07
C LYS A 201 8.70 6.83 5.66
N VAL A 202 8.91 5.53 5.87
CA VAL A 202 7.91 4.49 5.67
C VAL A 202 6.99 4.45 6.87
N ASP A 203 5.70 4.73 6.66
CA ASP A 203 4.66 4.67 7.70
C ASP A 203 3.79 3.43 7.57
N GLU A 204 3.67 2.88 6.36
CA GLU A 204 2.82 1.74 6.04
C GLU A 204 3.57 0.73 5.14
N ILE A 205 3.30 -0.56 5.36
CA ILE A 205 3.83 -1.68 4.57
C ILE A 205 2.65 -2.50 4.07
N HIS A 206 2.61 -2.78 2.77
CA HIS A 206 1.68 -3.73 2.17
C HIS A 206 2.32 -5.10 1.97
N LEU A 207 1.53 -6.14 2.23
CA LEU A 207 1.84 -7.54 2.00
C LEU A 207 0.72 -8.18 1.20
N ALA A 208 1.04 -8.70 0.04
CA ALA A 208 0.09 -9.33 -0.87
C ALA A 208 0.66 -10.60 -1.49
N GLY A 209 -0.13 -11.27 -2.30
CA GLY A 209 0.29 -12.39 -3.11
C GLY A 209 0.18 -12.08 -4.59
N PHE A 210 0.96 -12.78 -5.40
CA PHE A 210 1.06 -12.58 -6.85
C PHE A 210 0.78 -13.88 -7.60
N THR A 211 0.66 -13.79 -8.94
CA THR A 211 0.54 -14.94 -9.83
C THR A 211 1.69 -15.01 -10.83
N ILE A 212 2.06 -16.23 -11.20
CA ILE A 212 3.07 -16.47 -12.23
C ILE A 212 2.36 -16.85 -13.53
N LYS A 213 2.61 -16.08 -14.58
CA LYS A 213 2.10 -16.34 -15.92
C LYS A 213 3.21 -16.87 -16.81
N GLN A 214 3.03 -18.09 -17.33
CA GLN A 214 3.93 -18.65 -18.32
C GLN A 214 3.71 -18.01 -19.68
N LEU A 215 4.79 -17.63 -20.35
CA LEU A 215 4.83 -17.07 -21.69
C LEU A 215 5.58 -18.02 -22.60
N ASP A 216 5.51 -17.79 -23.92
CA ASP A 216 6.28 -18.59 -24.91
C ASP A 216 7.80 -18.53 -24.66
N LYS A 217 8.28 -17.43 -24.08
CA LYS A 217 9.69 -17.23 -23.73
C LYS A 217 9.82 -16.79 -22.27
N GLY A 218 9.84 -17.75 -21.35
CA GLY A 218 9.99 -17.50 -19.93
C GLY A 218 8.67 -17.27 -19.20
N GLU A 219 8.74 -16.56 -18.09
CA GLU A 219 7.58 -16.25 -17.26
C GLU A 219 7.59 -14.78 -16.87
N ILE A 220 6.41 -14.26 -16.51
CA ILE A 220 6.22 -12.96 -15.91
C ILE A 220 5.44 -13.11 -14.62
N TRP A 221 5.85 -12.41 -13.59
CA TRP A 221 5.12 -12.36 -12.34
C TRP A 221 4.17 -11.17 -12.36
N ILE A 222 2.91 -11.42 -12.03
CA ILE A 222 1.83 -10.44 -12.08
C ILE A 222 1.35 -10.18 -10.65
N ASP A 223 1.39 -8.94 -10.27
CA ASP A 223 0.89 -8.43 -9.00
C ASP A 223 -0.65 -8.44 -9.03
N THR A 224 -1.22 -9.52 -8.56
CA THR A 224 -2.68 -9.74 -8.67
C THR A 224 -3.40 -9.55 -7.35
N HIS A 225 -2.67 -9.52 -6.25
CA HIS A 225 -3.27 -9.49 -4.89
C HIS A 225 -4.43 -10.49 -4.74
N SER A 226 -4.24 -11.70 -5.30
CA SER A 226 -5.30 -12.72 -5.38
C SER A 226 -4.93 -14.05 -4.70
N ARG A 227 -3.80 -14.07 -4.02
CA ARG A 227 -3.23 -15.26 -3.38
C ARG A 227 -2.72 -14.93 -1.98
N PRO A 228 -2.53 -15.93 -1.12
CA PRO A 228 -1.81 -15.74 0.15
C PRO A 228 -0.43 -15.12 -0.09
N VAL A 229 0.03 -14.34 0.86
CA VAL A 229 1.38 -13.76 0.86
C VAL A 229 2.42 -14.88 0.70
N SER A 230 3.35 -14.71 -0.25
CA SER A 230 4.36 -15.74 -0.53
C SER A 230 5.39 -15.87 0.60
N THR A 231 6.04 -17.03 0.67
CA THR A 231 7.10 -17.25 1.66
C THR A 231 8.24 -16.25 1.52
N GLU A 232 8.54 -15.85 0.30
CA GLU A 232 9.61 -14.90 -0.01
C GLU A 232 9.25 -13.49 0.46
N VAL A 233 8.01 -13.05 0.24
CA VAL A 233 7.52 -11.76 0.74
C VAL A 233 7.49 -11.74 2.28
N TRP A 234 7.08 -12.84 2.93
CA TRP A 234 7.19 -12.97 4.39
C TRP A 234 8.63 -12.84 4.90
N LYS A 235 9.63 -13.39 4.19
CA LYS A 235 11.04 -13.24 4.54
C LYS A 235 11.53 -11.79 4.39
N LEU A 236 11.11 -11.11 3.31
CA LEU A 236 11.42 -9.69 3.12
C LEU A 236 10.82 -8.84 4.25
N TYR A 237 9.57 -9.11 4.61
CA TYR A 237 8.90 -8.43 5.72
C TYR A 237 9.61 -8.64 7.05
N GLN A 238 9.92 -9.91 7.40
CA GLN A 238 10.67 -10.22 8.61
C GLN A 238 12.01 -9.47 8.64
N HIS A 239 12.77 -9.55 7.54
CA HIS A 239 14.05 -8.83 7.43
C HIS A 239 13.90 -7.32 7.62
N TRP A 240 12.87 -6.71 6.98
CA TRP A 240 12.59 -5.29 7.10
C TRP A 240 12.31 -4.89 8.56
N VAL A 241 11.37 -5.57 9.23
CA VAL A 241 10.98 -5.19 10.59
C VAL A 241 12.06 -5.48 11.62
N GLU A 242 12.89 -6.51 11.43
CA GLU A 242 14.07 -6.78 12.25
C GLU A 242 15.12 -5.66 12.14
N GLN A 243 15.31 -5.11 10.95
CA GLN A 243 16.33 -4.10 10.68
C GLN A 243 15.86 -2.68 11.01
N TYR A 244 14.63 -2.33 10.69
CA TYR A 244 14.12 -0.96 10.71
C TYR A 244 12.98 -0.74 11.72
N GLY A 245 12.55 -1.78 12.39
CA GLY A 245 11.45 -1.74 13.36
C GLY A 245 10.06 -1.84 12.72
N PRO A 246 9.03 -2.05 13.57
CA PRO A 246 7.66 -2.25 13.13
C PRO A 246 7.05 -1.00 12.47
N ARG A 247 6.15 -1.23 11.53
CA ARG A 247 5.31 -0.22 10.84
C ARG A 247 3.88 -0.72 10.79
N HIS A 248 2.95 0.18 10.48
CA HIS A 248 1.60 -0.25 10.13
C HIS A 248 1.71 -1.20 8.95
N THR A 249 1.07 -2.35 9.05
CA THR A 249 1.21 -3.44 8.08
C THR A 249 -0.15 -3.91 7.66
N LEU A 250 -0.41 -3.86 6.36
CA LEU A 250 -1.65 -4.30 5.74
C LEU A 250 -1.47 -5.66 5.07
N ILE A 251 -2.45 -6.53 5.23
CA ILE A 251 -2.66 -7.65 4.31
C ILE A 251 -3.63 -7.19 3.24
N GLU A 252 -3.13 -7.12 2.01
CA GLU A 252 -3.92 -6.69 0.86
C GLU A 252 -4.37 -7.88 0.03
N TRP A 253 -5.67 -7.86 -0.37
CA TRP A 253 -6.25 -8.89 -1.21
C TRP A 253 -7.37 -8.30 -2.06
N ASP A 254 -7.16 -8.20 -3.40
CA ASP A 254 -8.00 -7.41 -4.30
C ASP A 254 -8.79 -8.24 -5.29
N LEU A 255 -8.24 -9.36 -5.73
CA LEU A 255 -8.89 -10.27 -6.67
C LEU A 255 -9.09 -11.65 -6.03
N ASP A 256 -10.03 -12.43 -6.55
CA ASP A 256 -10.37 -13.75 -5.98
C ASP A 256 -10.56 -13.65 -4.45
N ILE A 257 -11.34 -12.65 -4.00
CA ILE A 257 -11.50 -12.29 -2.59
C ILE A 257 -11.84 -13.52 -1.75
N PRO A 258 -11.02 -13.91 -0.76
CA PRO A 258 -11.23 -15.11 0.03
C PRO A 258 -12.31 -14.93 1.10
N ALA A 259 -12.66 -16.01 1.80
CA ALA A 259 -13.44 -15.89 3.03
C ALA A 259 -12.68 -15.05 4.07
N PRO A 260 -13.37 -14.24 4.88
CA PRO A 260 -12.74 -13.35 5.87
C PRO A 260 -11.75 -14.05 6.80
N GLU A 261 -12.00 -15.30 7.15
CA GLU A 261 -11.14 -16.10 8.03
C GLU A 261 -9.76 -16.38 7.41
N VAL A 262 -9.69 -16.46 6.07
CA VAL A 262 -8.42 -16.65 5.35
C VAL A 262 -7.60 -15.34 5.41
N LEU A 263 -8.26 -14.21 5.16
CA LEU A 263 -7.62 -12.88 5.25
C LEU A 263 -7.11 -12.61 6.68
N LEU A 264 -7.94 -12.89 7.69
CA LEU A 264 -7.57 -12.75 9.10
C LEU A 264 -6.44 -13.69 9.53
N ALA A 265 -6.34 -14.88 8.93
CA ALA A 265 -5.23 -15.80 9.21
C ALA A 265 -3.88 -15.27 8.65
N GLU A 266 -3.88 -14.56 7.53
CA GLU A 266 -2.67 -13.86 7.05
C GLU A 266 -2.30 -12.69 7.99
N ALA A 267 -3.29 -11.90 8.45
CA ALA A 267 -3.07 -10.84 9.42
C ALA A 267 -2.52 -11.38 10.77
N GLU A 268 -2.98 -12.56 11.22
CA GLU A 268 -2.44 -13.23 12.42
C GLU A 268 -0.94 -13.53 12.26
N LYS A 269 -0.48 -13.94 11.09
CA LYS A 269 0.96 -14.17 10.82
C LYS A 269 1.78 -12.90 10.98
N ALA A 270 1.32 -11.77 10.41
CA ALA A 270 1.97 -10.48 10.58
C ALA A 270 2.03 -10.06 12.06
N SER A 271 0.93 -10.24 12.79
CA SER A 271 0.84 -9.94 14.22
C SER A 271 1.83 -10.75 15.05
N LEU A 272 1.96 -12.04 14.77
CA LEU A 272 2.91 -12.91 15.46
C LEU A 272 4.37 -12.46 15.20
N LEU A 273 4.72 -12.10 13.97
CA LEU A 273 6.06 -11.59 13.65
C LEU A 273 6.36 -10.30 14.39
N LEU A 274 5.44 -9.33 14.38
CA LEU A 274 5.63 -8.06 15.08
C LEU A 274 5.75 -8.25 16.59
N SER A 275 4.92 -9.13 17.18
CA SER A 275 4.96 -9.41 18.62
C SER A 275 6.28 -10.03 19.08
N GLN A 276 6.92 -10.85 18.23
CA GLN A 276 8.23 -11.44 18.54
C GLN A 276 9.33 -10.37 18.55
N ILE A 277 9.25 -9.36 17.70
CA ILE A 277 10.26 -8.30 17.59
C ILE A 277 10.07 -7.24 18.68
N THR A 278 8.84 -6.92 19.05
CA THR A 278 8.53 -5.90 20.05
C THR A 278 8.66 -6.40 21.50
N THR A 279 8.65 -7.72 21.70
CA THR A 279 8.88 -8.28 23.03
C THR A 279 10.39 -8.32 23.31
N PRO A 280 10.91 -7.54 24.27
CA PRO A 280 12.35 -7.64 24.61
C PRO A 280 12.62 -9.08 25.07
N LEU A 281 13.64 -9.69 24.50
CA LEU A 281 14.19 -10.95 25.01
C LEU A 281 14.44 -10.75 26.51
N SER A 282 13.55 -11.29 27.35
CA SER A 282 13.76 -11.32 28.78
C SER A 282 15.09 -12.03 29.00
N ALA A 283 16.08 -11.24 29.45
CA ALA A 283 17.39 -11.73 29.78
C ALA A 283 17.21 -12.92 30.75
N THR A 284 17.44 -14.10 30.26
CA THR A 284 17.71 -15.27 31.09
C THR A 284 18.97 -14.94 31.88
N ARG A 285 18.81 -14.27 33.01
CA ARG A 285 19.83 -14.26 34.07
C ARG A 285 20.00 -15.70 34.49
N LYS A 286 21.05 -16.33 33.98
CA LYS A 286 21.63 -17.50 34.61
C LYS A 286 22.05 -17.06 36.02
N ALA A 287 21.29 -17.52 37.01
CA ALA A 287 21.81 -17.61 38.39
C ALA A 287 22.95 -18.59 38.36
N SER A 288 24.12 -18.12 38.66
CA SER A 288 25.30 -18.91 39.05
C SER A 288 25.33 -19.02 40.57
#